data_9023e61bb8de479783035d42c8ee6df9
#
_entry.id   9023e61bb8de479783035d42c8ee6df9
#
_cell.length_a   1.000
_cell.length_b   1.000
_cell.length_c   1.000
_cell.angle_alpha   90.00
_cell.angle_beta   90.00
_cell.angle_gamma   90.00
#
_symmetry.space_group_name_H-M   'P 1'
#
loop_
_entity.id
_entity.type
_entity.pdbx_description
1 polymer ?
#
loop_
_entity_poly.entity_id
_entity_poly.type
_entity_poly.pdbx_seq_one_letter_code
_entity_poly.pdbx_strand_id
1 'polypeptide(L)'
;MTVSSVAFKLLGVLFLVTLFWVALGLWHRAPPPSPAALWLSGPEATVLMQTLGKNFKKNPAIGDDPVANDFFFPPVRGGKDGLWDGLGILYPIEPLQPIYAPAGGQVLFNRSVADVGHVFMIRHDDQHISVITGMAQPPFQEGDTVKANQILGIPATHTKTVFYMLRRQGKAVDPRKMFDTVDSPL
;
A
#
# COMPACT_ATOMS: atom_id res chain seq x y z
N MET A 1 22.93 -32.99 -50.13
CA MET A 1 22.91 -31.56 -49.74
C MET A 1 21.62 -31.20 -49.07
N THR A 2 21.36 -31.65 -47.85
CA THR A 2 20.07 -31.38 -47.14
C THR A 2 20.25 -31.13 -45.64
N VAL A 3 21.47 -31.05 -45.13
CA VAL A 3 21.75 -30.85 -43.71
C VAL A 3 21.55 -29.38 -43.27
N SER A 4 21.69 -28.42 -44.16
CA SER A 4 21.63 -26.99 -43.82
C SER A 4 20.21 -26.48 -43.53
N SER A 5 19.17 -27.06 -44.13
CA SER A 5 17.79 -26.63 -43.96
C SER A 5 17.23 -27.05 -42.60
N VAL A 6 17.62 -28.21 -42.09
CA VAL A 6 17.17 -28.72 -40.78
C VAL A 6 17.85 -27.94 -39.64
N ALA A 7 19.14 -27.64 -39.79
CA ALA A 7 19.88 -26.85 -38.80
C ALA A 7 19.30 -25.41 -38.67
N PHE A 8 18.91 -24.79 -39.76
CA PHE A 8 18.30 -23.45 -39.74
C PHE A 8 16.92 -23.44 -39.06
N LYS A 9 16.10 -24.48 -39.28
CA LYS A 9 14.80 -24.65 -38.62
C LYS A 9 14.96 -24.89 -37.14
N LEU A 10 15.91 -25.71 -36.71
CA LEU A 10 16.22 -25.96 -35.31
C LEU A 10 16.73 -24.73 -34.59
N LEU A 11 17.56 -23.90 -35.23
CA LEU A 11 18.03 -22.62 -34.66
C LEU A 11 16.90 -21.64 -34.47
N GLY A 12 15.97 -21.56 -35.43
CA GLY A 12 14.77 -20.70 -35.33
C GLY A 12 13.85 -21.10 -34.20
N VAL A 13 13.62 -22.40 -33.99
CA VAL A 13 12.80 -22.90 -32.88
C VAL A 13 13.46 -22.61 -31.53
N LEU A 14 14.78 -22.81 -31.43
CA LEU A 14 15.52 -22.52 -30.21
C LEU A 14 15.45 -21.02 -29.85
N PHE A 15 15.56 -20.15 -30.83
CA PHE A 15 15.45 -18.69 -30.66
C PHE A 15 14.06 -18.28 -30.20
N LEU A 16 13.00 -18.86 -30.77
CA LEU A 16 11.61 -18.59 -30.35
C LEU A 16 11.35 -19.10 -28.91
N VAL A 17 11.88 -20.26 -28.55
CA VAL A 17 11.75 -20.79 -27.17
C VAL A 17 12.48 -19.89 -26.19
N THR A 18 13.68 -19.41 -26.50
CA THR A 18 14.40 -18.48 -25.60
C THR A 18 13.69 -17.15 -25.48
N LEU A 19 13.16 -16.58 -26.56
CA LEU A 19 12.35 -15.36 -26.52
C LEU A 19 11.08 -15.55 -25.68
N PHE A 20 10.42 -16.70 -25.79
CA PHE A 20 9.24 -17.04 -25.00
C PHE A 20 9.56 -17.12 -23.51
N TRP A 21 10.68 -17.77 -23.12
CA TRP A 21 11.14 -17.82 -21.74
C TRP A 21 11.57 -16.47 -21.18
N VAL A 22 12.20 -15.62 -22.01
CA VAL A 22 12.53 -14.24 -21.63
C VAL A 22 11.25 -13.42 -21.43
N ALA A 23 10.28 -13.55 -22.33
CA ALA A 23 8.99 -12.86 -22.21
C ALA A 23 8.20 -13.32 -20.97
N LEU A 24 8.18 -14.63 -20.68
CA LEU A 24 7.59 -15.17 -19.46
C LEU A 24 8.33 -14.66 -18.20
N GLY A 25 9.67 -14.63 -18.21
CA GLY A 25 10.46 -14.10 -17.10
C GLY A 25 10.22 -12.60 -16.87
N LEU A 26 9.95 -11.83 -17.91
CA LEU A 26 9.58 -10.41 -17.79
C LEU A 26 8.15 -10.23 -17.29
N TRP A 27 7.23 -11.12 -17.66
CA TRP A 27 5.84 -11.06 -17.20
C TRP A 27 5.67 -11.37 -15.72
N HIS A 28 6.55 -12.21 -15.16
CA HIS A 28 6.51 -12.58 -13.73
C HIS A 28 7.32 -11.64 -12.83
N ARG A 29 7.97 -10.61 -13.38
CA ARG A 29 8.61 -9.59 -12.55
C ARG A 29 7.54 -8.76 -11.89
N ALA A 30 7.54 -8.78 -10.56
CA ALA A 30 6.77 -7.81 -9.79
C ALA A 30 7.07 -6.40 -10.32
N PRO A 31 6.07 -5.53 -10.43
CA PRO A 31 6.30 -4.15 -10.83
C PRO A 31 7.34 -3.52 -9.89
N PRO A 32 8.15 -2.58 -10.40
CA PRO A 32 9.08 -1.87 -9.55
C PRO A 32 8.32 -1.21 -8.40
N PRO A 33 8.87 -1.19 -7.18
CA PRO A 33 8.22 -0.58 -6.04
C PRO A 33 7.93 0.89 -6.33
N SER A 34 6.79 1.36 -5.86
CA SER A 34 6.40 2.77 -6.04
C SER A 34 7.39 3.71 -5.33
N PRO A 35 7.53 4.98 -5.74
CA PRO A 35 8.35 5.95 -5.04
C PRO A 35 8.00 6.05 -3.55
N ALA A 36 6.71 5.96 -3.22
CA ALA A 36 6.24 5.93 -1.85
C ALA A 36 6.74 4.69 -1.10
N ALA A 37 6.70 3.52 -1.72
CA ALA A 37 7.20 2.28 -1.13
C ALA A 37 8.71 2.33 -0.90
N LEU A 38 9.47 2.86 -1.87
CA LEU A 38 10.92 3.03 -1.75
C LEU A 38 11.28 3.97 -0.58
N TRP A 39 10.61 5.12 -0.47
CA TRP A 39 10.84 6.04 0.64
C TRP A 39 10.46 5.41 1.98
N LEU A 40 9.31 4.75 2.06
CA LEU A 40 8.81 4.11 3.29
C LEU A 40 9.67 2.92 3.76
N SER A 41 10.42 2.30 2.87
CA SER A 41 11.41 1.27 3.21
C SER A 41 12.79 1.84 3.54
N GLY A 42 13.00 3.12 3.31
CA GLY A 42 14.27 3.81 3.55
C GLY A 42 14.56 4.07 5.04
N PRO A 43 15.82 4.40 5.37
CA PRO A 43 16.23 4.66 6.75
C PRO A 43 15.52 5.88 7.34
N GLU A 44 15.24 6.90 6.57
CA GLU A 44 14.55 8.12 7.01
C GLU A 44 13.15 7.83 7.52
N ALA A 45 12.35 7.06 6.77
CA ALA A 45 11.01 6.68 7.19
C ALA A 45 11.06 5.75 8.42
N THR A 46 12.07 4.90 8.51
CA THR A 46 12.27 4.03 9.68
C THR A 46 12.57 4.84 10.93
N VAL A 47 13.47 5.82 10.86
CA VAL A 47 13.79 6.74 11.97
C VAL A 47 12.56 7.57 12.35
N LEU A 48 11.83 8.11 11.37
CA LEU A 48 10.59 8.85 11.59
C LEU A 48 9.56 7.99 12.34
N MET A 49 9.32 6.77 11.89
CA MET A 49 8.36 5.87 12.53
C MET A 49 8.77 5.45 13.94
N GLN A 50 10.07 5.23 14.19
CA GLN A 50 10.57 4.94 15.52
C GLN A 50 10.44 6.15 16.46
N THR A 51 10.73 7.35 15.96
CA THR A 51 10.62 8.59 16.73
C THR A 51 9.17 8.89 17.08
N LEU A 52 8.25 8.76 16.11
CA LEU A 52 6.83 8.92 16.33
C LEU A 52 6.30 7.88 17.33
N GLY A 53 6.72 6.63 17.20
CA GLY A 53 6.30 5.56 18.11
C GLY A 53 6.75 5.76 19.56
N LYS A 54 7.94 6.38 19.80
CA LYS A 54 8.45 6.67 21.13
C LYS A 54 7.78 7.88 21.80
N ASN A 55 7.38 8.87 21.03
CA ASN A 55 6.87 10.15 21.52
C ASN A 55 5.36 10.16 21.78
N PHE A 56 4.64 9.17 21.25
CA PHE A 56 3.21 9.07 21.51
C PHE A 56 2.98 8.34 22.83
N LYS A 57 2.66 9.13 23.88
CA LYS A 57 2.08 8.57 25.11
C LYS A 57 0.82 7.78 24.72
N LYS A 58 0.67 6.58 25.27
CA LYS A 58 -0.55 5.77 25.15
C LYS A 58 -1.74 6.68 25.47
N ASN A 59 -2.55 6.98 24.45
CA ASN A 59 -3.75 7.79 24.66
C ASN A 59 -4.77 6.88 25.34
N PRO A 60 -5.16 7.15 26.60
CA PRO A 60 -6.13 6.32 27.31
C PRO A 60 -7.54 6.35 26.65
N ALA A 61 -7.78 7.28 25.73
CA ALA A 61 -9.04 7.35 24.97
C ALA A 61 -9.07 6.37 23.77
N ILE A 62 -7.93 5.82 23.35
CA ILE A 62 -7.89 4.58 22.57
C ILE A 62 -8.07 3.52 23.65
N GLY A 63 -9.33 3.14 23.93
CA GLY A 63 -9.64 2.17 24.95
C GLY A 63 -8.78 0.92 24.77
N ASP A 64 -8.55 0.19 25.87
CA ASP A 64 -8.00 -1.17 25.87
C ASP A 64 -8.92 -2.18 25.14
N ASP A 65 -9.92 -1.69 24.37
CA ASP A 65 -10.50 -2.49 23.31
C ASP A 65 -9.32 -2.79 22.38
N PRO A 66 -8.71 -3.98 22.47
CA PRO A 66 -7.91 -4.45 21.37
C PRO A 66 -8.78 -4.18 20.16
N VAL A 67 -8.24 -3.69 19.06
CA VAL A 67 -8.92 -3.76 17.78
C VAL A 67 -9.41 -5.20 17.75
N ALA A 68 -10.67 -5.37 18.20
CA ALA A 68 -11.17 -6.63 18.77
C ALA A 68 -11.25 -7.72 17.72
N ASN A 69 -10.84 -7.37 16.52
CA ASN A 69 -10.61 -8.23 15.40
C ASN A 69 -9.42 -7.66 14.65
N ASP A 70 -8.45 -8.46 14.31
CA ASP A 70 -7.34 -8.18 13.37
C ASP A 70 -7.87 -7.80 11.97
N PHE A 71 -9.03 -7.15 11.87
CA PHE A 71 -9.70 -6.83 10.62
C PHE A 71 -9.42 -5.39 10.21
N PHE A 72 -8.86 -5.28 9.02
CA PHE A 72 -8.66 -4.03 8.33
C PHE A 72 -9.61 -3.95 7.13
N PHE A 73 -9.93 -2.73 6.73
CA PHE A 73 -10.74 -2.48 5.55
C PHE A 73 -9.87 -1.89 4.44
N PRO A 74 -10.14 -2.20 3.16
CA PRO A 74 -9.48 -1.51 2.06
C PRO A 74 -9.75 0.00 2.14
N PRO A 75 -8.73 0.85 2.03
CA PRO A 75 -8.93 2.31 2.07
C PRO A 75 -9.68 2.84 0.84
N VAL A 76 -9.73 2.07 -0.24
CA VAL A 76 -10.45 2.39 -1.48
C VAL A 76 -11.47 1.30 -1.74
N ARG A 77 -12.72 1.69 -1.96
CA ARG A 77 -13.84 0.77 -2.17
C ARG A 77 -14.40 0.89 -3.57
N GLY A 78 -15.00 -0.21 -4.07
CA GLY A 78 -15.68 -0.21 -5.36
C GLY A 78 -14.79 0.00 -6.58
N GLY A 79 -13.48 -0.06 -6.39
CA GLY A 79 -12.48 0.07 -7.43
C GLY A 79 -11.95 -1.28 -7.91
N LYS A 80 -11.04 -1.24 -8.90
CA LYS A 80 -10.24 -2.40 -9.30
C LYS A 80 -9.40 -2.87 -8.13
N ASP A 81 -9.19 -4.19 -8.05
CA ASP A 81 -8.29 -4.77 -7.07
C ASP A 81 -6.93 -4.07 -7.10
N GLY A 82 -6.44 -3.72 -5.92
CA GLY A 82 -5.16 -3.07 -5.80
C GLY A 82 -4.01 -4.02 -6.14
N LEU A 83 -2.96 -3.48 -6.74
CA LEU A 83 -1.75 -4.22 -7.10
C LEU A 83 -0.78 -4.22 -5.91
N TRP A 84 -0.44 -5.40 -5.42
CA TRP A 84 0.60 -5.58 -4.40
C TRP A 84 1.99 -5.46 -5.03
N ASP A 85 2.83 -4.53 -4.53
CA ASP A 85 4.19 -4.28 -5.03
C ASP A 85 5.31 -4.88 -4.14
N GLY A 86 4.93 -5.68 -3.13
CA GLY A 86 5.87 -6.26 -2.16
C GLY A 86 5.98 -5.47 -0.84
N LEU A 87 5.51 -4.23 -0.82
CA LEU A 87 5.55 -3.33 0.36
C LEU A 87 4.17 -2.77 0.69
N GLY A 88 3.32 -2.57 -0.30
CA GLY A 88 1.98 -2.04 -0.14
C GLY A 88 1.10 -2.34 -1.35
N ILE A 89 -0.10 -1.80 -1.32
CA ILE A 89 -1.08 -1.96 -2.39
C ILE A 89 -1.26 -0.62 -3.10
N LEU A 90 -1.15 -0.64 -4.42
CA LEU A 90 -1.49 0.46 -5.31
C LEU A 90 -2.93 0.29 -5.77
N TYR A 91 -3.83 1.13 -5.29
CA TYR A 91 -5.23 1.16 -5.72
C TYR A 91 -5.40 2.18 -6.86
N PRO A 92 -5.86 1.76 -8.05
CA PRO A 92 -6.38 2.71 -9.03
C PRO A 92 -7.54 3.49 -8.41
N ILE A 93 -7.60 4.80 -8.64
CA ILE A 93 -8.61 5.66 -8.03
C ILE A 93 -9.15 6.66 -9.03
N GLU A 94 -10.45 6.92 -8.93
CA GLU A 94 -11.14 7.94 -9.71
C GLU A 94 -11.09 9.31 -9.00
N PRO A 95 -11.18 10.41 -9.74
CA PRO A 95 -11.28 11.73 -9.13
C PRO A 95 -12.44 11.82 -8.14
N LEU A 96 -12.18 12.44 -6.99
CA LEU A 96 -13.16 12.63 -5.90
C LEU A 96 -13.64 11.33 -5.22
N GLN A 97 -13.13 10.17 -5.56
CA GLN A 97 -13.46 8.92 -4.89
C GLN A 97 -13.01 8.98 -3.42
N PRO A 98 -13.90 8.67 -2.46
CA PRO A 98 -13.54 8.74 -1.04
C PRO A 98 -12.46 7.73 -0.67
N ILE A 99 -11.55 8.17 0.21
CA ILE A 99 -10.51 7.34 0.82
C ILE A 99 -10.88 7.17 2.30
N TYR A 100 -10.85 5.94 2.79
CA TYR A 100 -11.36 5.57 4.11
C TYR A 100 -10.23 5.12 5.05
N ALA A 101 -10.46 5.28 6.35
CA ALA A 101 -9.59 4.74 7.38
C ALA A 101 -9.69 3.19 7.38
N PRO A 102 -8.56 2.47 7.22
CA PRO A 102 -8.57 1.02 7.21
C PRO A 102 -9.03 0.39 8.51
N ALA A 103 -8.76 1.04 9.62
CA ALA A 103 -9.22 0.69 10.96
C ALA A 103 -9.27 1.95 11.83
N GLY A 104 -9.86 1.86 13.02
CA GLY A 104 -9.81 2.93 14.01
C GLY A 104 -8.39 3.16 14.52
N GLY A 105 -8.07 4.38 14.96
CA GLY A 105 -6.73 4.67 15.48
C GLY A 105 -6.46 6.16 15.65
N GLN A 106 -5.21 6.48 15.93
CA GLN A 106 -4.72 7.84 16.12
C GLN A 106 -3.82 8.27 14.97
N VAL A 107 -4.03 9.49 14.47
CA VAL A 107 -3.19 10.09 13.43
C VAL A 107 -1.79 10.34 14.00
N LEU A 108 -0.79 9.67 13.41
CA LEU A 108 0.61 9.82 13.77
C LEU A 108 1.30 10.91 12.95
N PHE A 109 0.92 11.04 11.69
CA PHE A 109 1.62 11.89 10.74
C PHE A 109 0.67 12.35 9.65
N ASN A 110 0.69 13.62 9.31
CA ASN A 110 -0.16 14.23 8.28
C ASN A 110 0.58 15.39 7.61
N ARG A 111 1.54 15.11 6.74
CA ARG A 111 2.38 16.13 6.10
C ARG A 111 2.74 15.76 4.65
N SER A 112 3.08 16.78 3.87
CA SER A 112 3.70 16.60 2.57
C SER A 112 5.17 16.23 2.72
N VAL A 113 5.59 15.23 1.95
CA VAL A 113 6.97 14.74 1.85
C VAL A 113 7.44 14.93 0.42
N ALA A 114 8.66 15.42 0.23
CA ALA A 114 9.24 15.62 -1.08
C ALA A 114 9.23 14.30 -1.89
N ASP A 115 8.94 14.37 -3.17
CA ASP A 115 8.90 13.25 -4.13
C ASP A 115 7.86 12.16 -3.87
N VAL A 116 7.18 12.18 -2.71
CA VAL A 116 6.14 11.20 -2.33
C VAL A 116 4.73 11.82 -2.37
N GLY A 117 4.63 13.11 -2.13
CA GLY A 117 3.39 13.83 -1.93
C GLY A 117 2.92 13.78 -0.48
N HIS A 118 1.61 13.83 -0.28
CA HIS A 118 1.04 13.82 1.07
C HIS A 118 1.09 12.42 1.68
N VAL A 119 1.66 12.33 2.88
CA VAL A 119 1.76 11.08 3.66
C VAL A 119 0.86 11.19 4.87
N PHE A 120 -0.01 10.21 5.06
CA PHE A 120 -0.93 10.12 6.19
C PHE A 120 -0.72 8.79 6.91
N MET A 121 -0.41 8.83 8.20
CA MET A 121 -0.18 7.63 9.00
C MET A 121 -1.16 7.56 10.16
N ILE A 122 -1.70 6.36 10.38
CA ILE A 122 -2.60 6.03 11.49
C ILE A 122 -1.99 4.90 12.29
N ARG A 123 -1.84 5.08 13.59
CA ARG A 123 -1.53 4.01 14.53
C ARG A 123 -2.83 3.41 15.04
N HIS A 124 -3.01 2.12 14.83
CA HIS A 124 -4.22 1.40 15.27
C HIS A 124 -4.05 0.82 16.67
N ASP A 125 -2.86 0.29 16.92
CA ASP A 125 -2.46 -0.28 18.21
C ASP A 125 -0.92 -0.21 18.37
N ASP A 126 -0.36 -0.93 19.33
CA ASP A 126 1.09 -0.97 19.59
C ASP A 126 1.88 -1.71 18.49
N GLN A 127 1.21 -2.43 17.61
CA GLN A 127 1.83 -3.23 16.55
C GLN A 127 1.55 -2.74 15.14
N HIS A 128 0.39 -2.11 14.90
CA HIS A 128 -0.11 -1.82 13.55
C HIS A 128 -0.11 -0.33 13.24
N ILE A 129 0.49 0.01 12.11
CA ILE A 129 0.49 1.35 11.53
C ILE A 129 0.07 1.26 10.07
N SER A 130 -0.97 1.99 9.70
CA SER A 130 -1.35 2.22 8.30
C SER A 130 -0.66 3.46 7.76
N VAL A 131 -0.18 3.38 6.52
CA VAL A 131 0.38 4.49 5.77
C VAL A 131 -0.37 4.62 4.46
N ILE A 132 -0.88 5.82 4.18
CA ILE A 132 -1.65 6.13 2.97
C ILE A 132 -0.99 7.32 2.29
N THR A 133 -0.75 7.22 0.98
CA THR A 133 -0.27 8.33 0.16
C THR A 133 -1.11 8.47 -1.11
N GLY A 134 -0.97 9.60 -1.82
CA GLY A 134 -1.75 9.86 -3.03
C GLY A 134 -3.09 10.57 -2.75
N MET A 135 -3.33 10.99 -1.52
CA MET A 135 -4.50 11.78 -1.16
C MET A 135 -4.18 13.28 -1.06
N ALA A 136 -5.18 14.12 -1.22
CA ALA A 136 -5.08 15.52 -0.83
C ALA A 136 -4.91 15.61 0.70
N GLN A 137 -4.43 16.75 1.19
CA GLN A 137 -4.23 16.94 2.63
C GLN A 137 -5.54 16.67 3.40
N PRO A 138 -5.58 15.64 4.27
CA PRO A 138 -6.74 15.35 5.08
C PRO A 138 -6.98 16.41 6.15
N PRO A 139 -8.23 16.66 6.56
CA PRO A 139 -8.58 17.67 7.56
C PRO A 139 -8.37 17.18 9.00
N PHE A 140 -7.33 16.42 9.24
CA PHE A 140 -6.98 15.88 10.56
C PHE A 140 -5.64 16.45 11.03
N GLN A 141 -5.45 16.54 12.34
CA GLN A 141 -4.17 16.90 12.96
C GLN A 141 -3.51 15.65 13.55
N GLU A 142 -2.19 15.74 13.73
CA GLU A 142 -1.45 14.71 14.47
C GLU A 142 -1.99 14.64 15.90
N GLY A 143 -2.34 13.44 16.35
CA GLY A 143 -3.00 13.21 17.63
C GLY A 143 -4.51 13.00 17.55
N ASP A 144 -5.17 13.40 16.45
CA ASP A 144 -6.59 13.15 16.26
C ASP A 144 -6.92 11.66 16.23
N THR A 145 -8.13 11.31 16.65
CA THR A 145 -8.66 9.95 16.56
C THR A 145 -9.53 9.81 15.33
N VAL A 146 -9.35 8.73 14.58
CA VAL A 146 -10.19 8.34 13.45
C VAL A 146 -10.88 7.00 13.75
N LYS A 147 -12.11 6.85 13.26
CA LYS A 147 -12.87 5.58 13.36
C LYS A 147 -12.60 4.70 12.14
N ALA A 148 -12.73 3.39 12.31
CA ALA A 148 -12.76 2.48 11.17
C ALA A 148 -13.79 2.92 10.13
N ASN A 149 -13.45 2.83 8.87
CA ASN A 149 -14.32 3.24 7.75
C ASN A 149 -14.69 4.74 7.70
N GLN A 150 -14.07 5.58 8.52
CA GLN A 150 -14.24 7.03 8.44
C GLN A 150 -13.63 7.55 7.14
N ILE A 151 -14.31 8.47 6.46
CA ILE A 151 -13.74 9.15 5.29
C ILE A 151 -12.56 10.01 5.76
N LEU A 152 -11.39 9.78 5.19
CA LEU A 152 -10.18 10.55 5.45
C LEU A 152 -10.03 11.72 4.50
N GLY A 153 -10.48 11.58 3.25
CA GLY A 153 -10.36 12.60 2.22
C GLY A 153 -10.60 12.03 0.83
N ILE A 154 -10.04 12.71 -0.14
CA ILE A 154 -10.12 12.39 -1.58
C ILE A 154 -8.72 12.35 -2.18
N PRO A 155 -8.53 11.79 -3.39
CA PRO A 155 -7.25 11.80 -4.08
C PRO A 155 -6.72 13.22 -4.30
N ALA A 156 -5.40 13.36 -4.30
CA ALA A 156 -4.76 14.59 -4.76
C ALA A 156 -5.07 14.83 -6.25
N THR A 157 -5.11 16.10 -6.66
CA THR A 157 -5.31 16.47 -8.05
C THR A 157 -4.29 15.77 -8.97
N HIS A 158 -4.76 15.18 -10.06
CA HIS A 158 -3.96 14.39 -11.02
C HIS A 158 -3.38 13.07 -10.52
N THR A 159 -3.65 12.66 -9.27
CA THR A 159 -3.28 11.33 -8.78
C THR A 159 -4.22 10.28 -9.37
N LYS A 160 -3.64 9.20 -9.88
CA LYS A 160 -4.37 8.06 -10.47
C LYS A 160 -4.34 6.83 -9.57
N THR A 161 -3.55 6.86 -8.51
CA THR A 161 -3.38 5.75 -7.60
C THR A 161 -3.25 6.24 -6.16
N VAL A 162 -3.82 5.48 -5.24
CA VAL A 162 -3.56 5.60 -3.80
C VAL A 162 -2.68 4.43 -3.40
N PHE A 163 -1.58 4.72 -2.72
CA PHE A 163 -0.74 3.69 -2.14
C PHE A 163 -1.13 3.48 -0.68
N TYR A 164 -1.30 2.22 -0.29
CA TYR A 164 -1.60 1.79 1.06
C TYR A 164 -0.60 0.75 1.53
N MET A 165 0.04 1.00 2.67
CA MET A 165 0.92 0.05 3.34
C MET A 165 0.42 -0.17 4.77
N LEU A 166 0.35 -1.44 5.18
CA LEU A 166 0.18 -1.83 6.58
C LEU A 166 1.52 -2.32 7.12
N ARG A 167 1.92 -1.79 8.26
CA ARG A 167 3.11 -2.26 8.99
C ARG A 167 2.67 -2.94 10.28
N ARG A 168 3.26 -4.09 10.54
CA ARG A 168 3.13 -4.80 11.81
C ARG A 168 4.50 -4.95 12.44
N GLN A 169 4.67 -4.45 13.66
CA GLN A 169 5.96 -4.48 14.38
C GLN A 169 7.12 -3.93 13.54
N GLY A 170 6.88 -2.83 12.83
CA GLY A 170 7.88 -2.18 11.98
C GLY A 170 8.14 -2.83 10.62
N LYS A 171 7.52 -3.96 10.28
CA LYS A 171 7.67 -4.64 8.98
C LYS A 171 6.41 -4.45 8.13
N ALA A 172 6.57 -4.24 6.83
CA ALA A 172 5.46 -4.25 5.90
C ALA A 172 4.83 -5.65 5.83
N VAL A 173 3.51 -5.72 5.87
CA VAL A 173 2.73 -6.95 5.75
C VAL A 173 1.69 -6.80 4.67
N ASP A 174 1.34 -7.89 4.00
CA ASP A 174 0.28 -7.90 2.99
C ASP A 174 -1.09 -7.70 3.68
N PRO A 175 -1.72 -6.52 3.56
CA PRO A 175 -2.94 -6.22 4.27
C PRO A 175 -4.15 -7.00 3.76
N ARG A 176 -4.09 -7.57 2.54
CA ARG A 176 -5.20 -8.37 1.98
C ARG A 176 -5.50 -9.61 2.82
N LYS A 177 -4.51 -10.10 3.56
CA LYS A 177 -4.68 -11.23 4.49
C LYS A 177 -5.40 -10.85 5.78
N MET A 178 -5.55 -9.56 6.01
CA MET A 178 -6.16 -8.98 7.22
C MET A 178 -7.44 -8.20 6.89
N PHE A 179 -7.83 -8.14 5.61
CA PHE A 179 -9.09 -7.54 5.25
C PHE A 179 -10.24 -8.42 5.70
N ASP A 180 -11.24 -7.80 6.31
CA ASP A 180 -12.48 -8.48 6.64
C ASP A 180 -13.13 -9.00 5.35
N THR A 181 -13.44 -10.28 5.35
CA THR A 181 -14.15 -10.95 4.26
C THR A 181 -15.67 -10.71 4.35
N VAL A 182 -16.10 -9.79 5.21
CA VAL A 182 -17.50 -9.40 5.24
C VAL A 182 -17.85 -8.78 3.89
N ASP A 183 -18.58 -9.56 3.12
CA ASP A 183 -19.17 -9.22 1.84
C ASP A 183 -19.57 -7.74 1.79
N SER A 184 -19.10 -7.05 0.74
CA SER A 184 -19.65 -5.76 0.37
C SER A 184 -21.17 -5.91 0.29
N PRO A 185 -21.94 -5.18 1.10
CA PRO A 185 -23.38 -5.15 0.82
C PRO A 185 -23.54 -4.55 -0.58
N LEU A 186 -24.34 -5.23 -1.38
CA LEU A 186 -24.78 -4.93 -2.74
C LEU A 186 -25.24 -3.48 -2.91
#